data_7547e99e7076134afd3c7639375a6fe8
#
_entry.id   7547e99e7076134afd3c7639375a6fe8
#
_cell.length_a   1.000
_cell.length_b   1.000
_cell.length_c   1.000
_cell.angle_alpha   90.00
_cell.angle_beta   90.00
_cell.angle_gamma   90.00
#
_symmetry.space_group_name_H-M   'P 1'
#
loop_
_entity.id
_entity.type
_entity.pdbx_description
1 polymer ?
#
loop_
_entity_poly.entity_id
_entity_poly.type
_entity_poly.pdbx_seq_one_letter_code
_entity_poly.pdbx_strand_id
1 'polypeptide(L)'
;LCPTVPTRPTTTDTYDVSSCVDVIDSPEGQDVNLAAGSEMTLSDVTRPPNGSYSYGYMLMSNNFGIKAKKQFTNTMYTYQDGSSGNYCWTKEAIAYNSDSDNSGWTSPTMLAECGGSGGTAGTYTEKLDQFDVNEYTIDAIAVTGGTLSADLITDANGLVVTTPQTADRLFGVQTFTTPVVIAPSSTVFTVSFGVNQASSLWYYEDTNIGANVYQVYAIGSGPFSTSMSAN
;
A
#
# COMPACT_ATOMS: atom_id res chain seq x y z
N LEU A 1 -9.54 -15.30 -6.57
CA LEU A 1 -9.49 -15.32 -8.04
C LEU A 1 -10.88 -15.36 -8.64
N CYS A 2 -11.13 -14.61 -9.71
CA CYS A 2 -12.46 -14.45 -10.31
C CYS A 2 -12.42 -14.78 -11.81
N PRO A 3 -13.33 -15.65 -12.30
CA PRO A 3 -13.47 -15.90 -13.75
C PRO A 3 -14.13 -14.74 -14.47
N THR A 4 -15.00 -14.00 -13.79
CA THR A 4 -15.68 -12.79 -14.29
C THR A 4 -15.30 -11.59 -13.43
N VAL A 5 -15.48 -10.37 -13.95
CA VAL A 5 -15.16 -9.15 -13.22
C VAL A 5 -16.01 -9.06 -11.95
N PRO A 6 -15.42 -8.90 -10.76
CA PRO A 6 -16.19 -8.67 -9.54
C PRO A 6 -16.80 -7.26 -9.55
N THR A 7 -17.95 -7.11 -8.90
CA THR A 7 -18.57 -5.78 -8.76
C THR A 7 -17.81 -4.98 -7.69
N ARG A 8 -17.39 -3.79 -8.06
CA ARG A 8 -16.74 -2.87 -7.14
C ARG A 8 -17.79 -2.15 -6.26
N PRO A 9 -17.42 -1.76 -5.05
CA PRO A 9 -18.31 -1.02 -4.17
C PRO A 9 -18.57 0.40 -4.70
N THR A 10 -19.64 0.99 -4.24
CA THR A 10 -19.97 2.41 -4.43
C THR A 10 -20.26 3.05 -3.07
N THR A 11 -20.64 4.30 -3.03
CA THR A 11 -21.09 4.95 -1.79
C THR A 11 -22.45 4.44 -1.28
N THR A 12 -23.17 3.65 -2.06
CA THR A 12 -24.49 3.10 -1.75
C THR A 12 -24.58 1.58 -1.81
N ASP A 13 -23.70 0.95 -2.57
CA ASP A 13 -23.73 -0.49 -2.81
C ASP A 13 -22.39 -1.12 -2.40
N THR A 14 -22.45 -2.24 -1.72
CA THR A 14 -21.25 -3.02 -1.35
C THR A 14 -20.70 -3.78 -2.55
N TYR A 15 -19.45 -4.24 -2.44
CA TYR A 15 -18.84 -5.09 -3.46
C TYR A 15 -19.56 -6.45 -3.56
N ASP A 16 -19.47 -7.07 -4.76
CA ASP A 16 -19.92 -8.45 -4.98
C ASP A 16 -18.81 -9.29 -5.60
N VAL A 17 -18.34 -10.26 -4.83
CA VAL A 17 -17.31 -11.23 -5.17
C VAL A 17 -17.85 -12.66 -5.24
N SER A 18 -19.16 -12.84 -5.32
CA SER A 18 -19.83 -14.16 -5.29
C SER A 18 -19.39 -15.10 -6.42
N SER A 19 -18.90 -14.56 -7.53
CA SER A 19 -18.31 -15.34 -8.63
C SER A 19 -16.85 -15.75 -8.39
N CYS A 20 -16.23 -15.24 -7.36
CA CYS A 20 -14.80 -15.45 -7.07
C CYS A 20 -14.58 -16.65 -6.16
N VAL A 21 -13.34 -17.10 -6.08
CA VAL A 21 -12.88 -18.11 -5.14
C VAL A 21 -11.78 -17.50 -4.28
N ASP A 22 -11.96 -17.57 -2.97
CA ASP A 22 -10.96 -17.14 -2.01
C ASP A 22 -9.78 -18.09 -2.02
N VAL A 23 -8.60 -17.55 -2.25
CA VAL A 23 -7.34 -18.28 -2.21
C VAL A 23 -6.70 -18.16 -0.82
N ILE A 24 -6.90 -17.02 -0.21
CA ILE A 24 -6.46 -16.71 1.15
C ILE A 24 -7.69 -16.14 1.86
N ASP A 25 -8.08 -16.76 2.96
CA ASP A 25 -9.18 -16.27 3.81
C ASP A 25 -8.70 -16.28 5.26
N SER A 26 -8.30 -15.11 5.74
CA SER A 26 -7.85 -14.90 7.11
C SER A 26 -8.68 -13.78 7.74
N PRO A 27 -9.84 -14.11 8.34
CA PRO A 27 -10.79 -13.13 8.87
C PRO A 27 -10.18 -12.21 9.95
N GLU A 28 -9.26 -12.74 10.75
CA GLU A 28 -8.53 -11.96 11.77
C GLU A 28 -7.40 -11.12 11.17
N GLY A 29 -7.15 -11.26 9.87
CA GLY A 29 -6.01 -10.69 9.19
C GLY A 29 -4.70 -11.45 9.47
N GLN A 30 -3.73 -11.22 8.63
CA GLN A 30 -2.35 -11.72 8.80
C GLN A 30 -1.37 -10.62 8.43
N ASP A 31 -0.49 -10.28 9.36
CA ASP A 31 0.59 -9.34 9.07
C ASP A 31 1.58 -9.99 8.10
N VAL A 32 1.83 -9.30 7.00
CA VAL A 32 2.76 -9.73 5.96
C VAL A 32 3.97 -8.82 5.98
N ASN A 33 5.12 -9.35 6.35
CA ASN A 33 6.39 -8.62 6.31
C ASN A 33 7.13 -8.91 5.01
N LEU A 34 7.07 -7.98 4.07
CA LEU A 34 7.68 -8.09 2.75
C LEU A 34 9.03 -7.36 2.72
N ALA A 35 10.12 -8.11 2.88
CA ALA A 35 11.44 -7.59 2.54
C ALA A 35 11.74 -7.88 1.07
N ALA A 36 12.48 -6.98 0.41
CA ALA A 36 12.84 -7.16 -1.00
C ALA A 36 13.56 -8.51 -1.23
N GLY A 37 13.05 -9.31 -2.15
CA GLY A 37 13.57 -10.64 -2.48
C GLY A 37 13.26 -11.73 -1.46
N SER A 38 12.41 -11.48 -0.46
CA SER A 38 11.94 -12.50 0.46
C SER A 38 10.66 -13.16 -0.04
N GLU A 39 10.51 -14.42 0.30
CA GLU A 39 9.28 -15.19 0.13
C GLU A 39 8.76 -15.54 1.53
N MET A 40 7.44 -15.57 1.67
CA MET A 40 6.80 -16.09 2.86
C MET A 40 5.64 -17.02 2.47
N THR A 41 5.43 -18.04 3.28
CA THR A 41 4.27 -18.90 3.16
C THR A 41 3.13 -18.28 3.96
N LEU A 42 1.99 -18.07 3.31
CA LEU A 42 0.78 -17.61 3.97
C LEU A 42 0.04 -18.81 4.59
N SER A 43 -0.62 -18.58 5.72
CA SER A 43 -1.59 -19.50 6.28
C SER A 43 -2.96 -19.36 5.60
N ASP A 44 -3.87 -20.26 5.93
CA ASP A 44 -5.27 -20.20 5.49
C ASP A 44 -5.45 -20.11 3.96
N VAL A 45 -4.58 -20.87 3.25
CA VAL A 45 -4.57 -20.91 1.79
C VAL A 45 -5.43 -22.07 1.29
N THR A 46 -6.35 -21.76 0.38
CA THR A 46 -7.18 -22.74 -0.32
C THR A 46 -6.79 -22.80 -1.80
N ARG A 47 -6.57 -24.00 -2.32
CA ARG A 47 -6.31 -24.18 -3.75
C ARG A 47 -7.56 -23.89 -4.55
N PRO A 48 -7.53 -22.96 -5.52
CA PRO A 48 -8.68 -22.70 -6.38
C PRO A 48 -9.02 -23.93 -7.25
N PRO A 49 -10.27 -24.10 -7.67
CA PRO A 49 -10.65 -25.06 -8.67
C PRO A 49 -9.84 -24.90 -9.96
N ASN A 50 -9.72 -25.98 -10.74
CA ASN A 50 -9.13 -25.90 -12.07
C ASN A 50 -9.95 -24.96 -12.93
N GLY A 51 -9.30 -24.02 -13.62
CA GLY A 51 -9.99 -23.03 -14.43
C GLY A 51 -9.07 -21.92 -14.88
N SER A 52 -9.65 -20.96 -15.58
CA SER A 52 -8.98 -19.74 -16.05
C SER A 52 -9.63 -18.54 -15.37
N TYR A 53 -8.80 -17.70 -14.76
CA TYR A 53 -9.23 -16.57 -13.97
C TYR A 53 -8.65 -15.30 -14.57
N SER A 54 -9.52 -14.43 -15.04
CA SER A 54 -9.14 -13.18 -15.69
C SER A 54 -8.98 -12.02 -14.70
N TYR A 55 -9.44 -12.21 -13.47
CA TYR A 55 -9.41 -11.18 -12.42
C TYR A 55 -8.95 -11.76 -11.09
N GLY A 56 -8.38 -10.89 -10.28
CA GLY A 56 -8.16 -11.12 -8.85
C GLY A 56 -8.77 -10.00 -8.05
N TYR A 57 -9.27 -10.30 -6.84
CA TYR A 57 -9.60 -9.26 -5.88
C TYR A 57 -8.76 -9.42 -4.63
N MET A 58 -8.60 -8.33 -3.91
CA MET A 58 -7.94 -8.25 -2.61
C MET A 58 -8.80 -7.42 -1.68
N LEU A 59 -8.97 -7.90 -0.47
CA LEU A 59 -9.55 -7.14 0.63
C LEU A 59 -8.52 -7.16 1.77
N MET A 60 -8.04 -6.01 2.17
CA MET A 60 -6.97 -5.91 3.15
C MET A 60 -7.12 -4.67 4.03
N SER A 61 -6.40 -4.64 5.13
CA SER A 61 -6.27 -3.42 5.93
C SER A 61 -5.70 -2.29 5.07
N ASN A 62 -6.11 -1.06 5.33
CA ASN A 62 -5.53 0.13 4.75
C ASN A 62 -4.25 0.61 5.46
N ASN A 63 -3.69 -0.20 6.36
CA ASN A 63 -2.47 0.10 7.09
C ASN A 63 -1.24 -0.48 6.38
N PHE A 64 -0.26 0.36 6.07
CA PHE A 64 0.97 -0.02 5.39
C PHE A 64 2.19 0.33 6.23
N GLY A 65 2.92 -0.69 6.69
CA GLY A 65 4.18 -0.51 7.40
C GLY A 65 5.34 -0.27 6.41
N ILE A 66 6.03 0.85 6.56
CA ILE A 66 7.19 1.22 5.73
C ILE A 66 8.42 1.28 6.60
N LYS A 67 9.46 0.54 6.20
CA LYS A 67 10.77 0.57 6.84
C LYS A 67 11.84 0.81 5.79
N ALA A 68 12.32 2.03 5.71
CA ALA A 68 13.23 2.46 4.65
C ALA A 68 14.38 3.33 5.17
N LYS A 69 15.52 3.22 4.49
CA LYS A 69 16.69 4.10 4.67
C LYS A 69 17.26 4.41 3.30
N LYS A 70 17.53 5.69 3.06
CA LYS A 70 18.03 6.18 1.79
C LYS A 70 19.22 7.12 1.98
N GLN A 71 20.25 6.95 1.16
CA GLN A 71 21.32 7.90 1.01
C GLN A 71 21.00 8.91 -0.10
N PHE A 72 21.27 10.18 0.16
CA PHE A 72 21.11 11.28 -0.77
C PHE A 72 22.48 11.90 -1.09
N THR A 73 22.57 12.56 -2.25
CA THR A 73 23.78 13.30 -2.65
C THR A 73 23.93 14.58 -1.84
N ASN A 74 22.80 15.23 -1.55
CA ASN A 74 22.74 16.51 -0.85
C ASN A 74 22.40 16.32 0.63
N THR A 75 22.64 17.35 1.43
CA THR A 75 22.19 17.37 2.81
C THR A 75 20.68 17.50 2.86
N MET A 76 20.06 16.57 3.55
CA MET A 76 18.66 16.57 3.89
C MET A 76 18.49 16.96 5.33
N TYR A 77 17.38 17.60 5.68
CA TYR A 77 16.99 17.80 7.06
C TYR A 77 15.48 17.61 7.23
N THR A 78 15.06 17.33 8.45
CA THR A 78 13.64 17.12 8.76
C THR A 78 13.04 18.39 9.36
N TYR A 79 11.84 18.71 8.93
CA TYR A 79 11.14 19.94 9.34
C TYR A 79 10.96 20.07 10.86
N GLN A 80 10.81 18.96 11.55
CA GLN A 80 10.31 18.98 12.92
C GLN A 80 11.37 18.95 13.99
N ASP A 81 12.47 18.24 13.81
CA ASP A 81 13.53 18.15 14.81
C ASP A 81 14.85 18.78 14.37
N GLY A 82 14.90 19.26 13.12
CA GLY A 82 16.10 19.87 12.58
C GLY A 82 17.25 18.87 12.38
N SER A 83 17.02 17.56 12.52
CA SER A 83 18.04 16.57 12.26
C SER A 83 18.48 16.63 10.81
N SER A 84 19.78 16.53 10.55
CA SER A 84 20.32 16.72 9.20
C SER A 84 21.48 15.79 8.89
N GLY A 85 21.60 15.47 7.61
CA GLY A 85 22.65 14.64 7.05
C GLY A 85 22.29 14.14 5.66
N ASN A 86 23.16 13.33 5.07
CA ASN A 86 22.92 12.77 3.74
C ASN A 86 22.25 11.39 3.76
N TYR A 87 21.84 10.90 4.91
CA TYR A 87 20.99 9.72 5.05
C TYR A 87 19.68 10.13 5.73
N CYS A 88 18.55 9.62 5.22
CA CYS A 88 17.28 9.70 5.90
C CYS A 88 16.70 8.30 6.08
N TRP A 89 15.98 8.09 7.18
CA TRP A 89 15.33 6.82 7.51
C TRP A 89 13.97 7.06 8.13
N THR A 90 13.08 6.09 7.99
CA THR A 90 11.76 6.11 8.60
C THR A 90 11.89 5.99 10.13
N LYS A 91 10.99 6.64 10.84
CA LYS A 91 10.83 6.49 12.29
C LYS A 91 9.63 5.62 12.61
N GLU A 92 9.62 5.04 13.79
CA GLU A 92 8.44 4.35 14.30
C GLU A 92 7.36 5.39 14.62
N ALA A 93 6.33 5.42 13.78
CA ALA A 93 5.22 6.35 13.89
C ALA A 93 3.99 5.79 13.17
N ILE A 94 2.80 6.26 13.54
CA ILE A 94 1.55 5.99 12.85
C ILE A 94 1.01 7.31 12.34
N ALA A 95 0.69 7.38 11.06
CA ALA A 95 0.13 8.57 10.43
C ALA A 95 -0.97 8.22 9.44
N TYR A 96 -1.86 9.17 9.22
CA TYR A 96 -2.82 9.12 8.13
C TYR A 96 -2.26 9.82 6.91
N ASN A 97 -2.69 9.39 5.73
CA ASN A 97 -2.25 10.00 4.47
C ASN A 97 -2.82 11.40 4.28
N SER A 98 -4.01 11.68 4.81
CA SER A 98 -4.64 12.99 4.68
C SER A 98 -4.11 13.99 5.69
N ASP A 99 -3.50 15.06 5.19
CA ASP A 99 -3.12 16.24 5.98
C ASP A 99 -4.29 17.17 6.29
N SER A 100 -5.44 16.96 5.64
CA SER A 100 -6.50 17.96 5.56
C SER A 100 -7.48 17.96 6.72
N ASP A 101 -7.37 16.99 7.63
CA ASP A 101 -8.31 16.89 8.72
C ASP A 101 -7.67 17.18 10.07
N ASN A 102 -7.97 18.39 10.56
CA ASN A 102 -7.61 18.83 11.91
C ASN A 102 -8.47 18.18 13.01
N SER A 103 -9.20 17.10 12.75
CA SER A 103 -10.12 16.48 13.70
C SER A 103 -9.43 15.60 14.75
N GLY A 104 -8.40 16.09 15.37
CA GLY A 104 -7.74 15.43 16.50
C GLY A 104 -6.58 14.50 16.10
N TRP A 105 -6.17 14.49 14.88
CA TRP A 105 -4.97 13.81 14.42
C TRP A 105 -3.76 14.66 14.78
N THR A 106 -2.94 14.16 15.64
CA THR A 106 -1.60 14.73 15.80
C THR A 106 -0.89 14.43 14.49
N SER A 107 -0.61 15.48 13.73
CA SER A 107 0.35 15.42 12.65
C SER A 107 1.52 14.58 13.14
N PRO A 108 1.90 13.49 12.50
CA PRO A 108 2.93 12.62 13.02
C PRO A 108 4.20 13.41 13.10
N THR A 109 4.58 13.68 14.33
CA THR A 109 5.77 14.42 14.64
C THR A 109 6.96 13.55 14.31
N MET A 110 7.50 13.59 13.14
CA MET A 110 8.69 12.89 12.67
C MET A 110 8.46 11.51 12.05
N LEU A 111 8.06 11.53 10.83
CA LEU A 111 7.98 10.34 9.98
C LEU A 111 9.37 9.86 9.55
N ALA A 112 10.31 10.79 9.45
CA ALA A 112 11.69 10.52 9.07
C ALA A 112 12.66 11.28 9.96
N GLU A 113 13.88 10.78 10.07
CA GLU A 113 15.03 11.42 10.65
C GLU A 113 16.15 11.43 9.64
N CYS A 114 16.93 12.53 9.56
CA CYS A 114 18.07 12.63 8.68
C CYS A 114 19.35 12.81 9.49
N GLY A 115 20.46 12.24 9.02
CA GLY A 115 21.73 12.32 9.75
C GLY A 115 22.88 11.69 9.00
N GLY A 116 23.95 11.39 9.73
CA GLY A 116 25.04 10.56 9.22
C GLY A 116 24.61 9.10 8.99
N SER A 117 25.51 8.26 8.56
CA SER A 117 25.23 6.87 8.13
C SER A 117 24.68 5.92 9.21
N GLY A 118 24.70 6.32 10.48
CA GLY A 118 24.43 5.45 11.64
C GLY A 118 22.97 5.24 12.04
N GLY A 119 22.01 5.88 11.39
CA GLY A 119 20.60 5.78 11.79
C GLY A 119 19.98 4.42 11.49
N THR A 120 19.11 3.98 12.38
CA THR A 120 18.34 2.73 12.22
C THR A 120 16.90 3.08 11.87
N ALA A 121 16.42 2.51 10.76
CA ALA A 121 15.04 2.72 10.34
C ALA A 121 14.07 2.03 11.31
N GLY A 122 13.07 2.78 11.79
CA GLY A 122 11.86 2.27 12.44
C GLY A 122 10.75 2.00 11.43
N THR A 123 9.68 1.35 11.86
CA THR A 123 8.52 1.14 11.02
C THR A 123 7.57 2.34 11.11
N TYR A 124 7.44 3.05 10.01
CA TYR A 124 6.38 4.02 9.82
C TYR A 124 5.14 3.31 9.31
N THR A 125 4.02 3.43 10.02
CA THR A 125 2.75 2.87 9.60
C THR A 125 1.87 3.99 9.05
N GLU A 126 1.63 3.94 7.75
CA GLU A 126 0.66 4.79 7.09
C GLU A 126 -0.73 4.15 7.15
N LYS A 127 -1.73 4.94 7.49
CA LYS A 127 -3.12 4.62 7.23
C LYS A 127 -3.53 5.30 5.92
N LEU A 128 -3.68 4.51 4.88
CA LEU A 128 -4.14 5.00 3.59
C LEU A 128 -5.64 5.33 3.71
N ASP A 129 -5.96 6.61 3.73
CA ASP A 129 -7.33 7.09 3.91
C ASP A 129 -7.87 7.88 2.70
N GLN A 130 -7.01 8.20 1.75
CA GLN A 130 -7.34 8.74 0.43
C GLN A 130 -6.20 8.48 -0.56
N PHE A 131 -6.51 8.38 -1.85
CA PHE A 131 -5.50 8.22 -2.91
C PHE A 131 -4.97 9.56 -3.42
N ASP A 132 -5.83 10.57 -3.43
CA ASP A 132 -5.52 11.97 -3.66
C ASP A 132 -6.56 12.79 -2.89
N VAL A 133 -6.43 14.11 -2.86
CA VAL A 133 -7.32 14.98 -2.08
C VAL A 133 -8.79 14.70 -2.39
N ASN A 134 -9.50 14.14 -1.42
CA ASN A 134 -10.89 13.67 -1.52
C ASN A 134 -11.14 12.59 -2.59
N GLU A 135 -10.12 11.86 -2.99
CA GLU A 135 -10.24 10.72 -3.89
C GLU A 135 -10.11 9.41 -3.11
N TYR A 136 -11.16 8.62 -3.12
CA TYR A 136 -11.26 7.34 -2.39
C TYR A 136 -11.33 6.13 -3.32
N THR A 137 -11.30 6.37 -4.61
CA THR A 137 -11.31 5.36 -5.67
C THR A 137 -10.23 5.65 -6.71
N ILE A 138 -9.61 4.60 -7.23
CA ILE A 138 -8.72 4.69 -8.39
C ILE A 138 -9.14 3.68 -9.45
N ASP A 139 -8.98 4.04 -10.71
CA ASP A 139 -9.40 3.21 -11.84
C ASP A 139 -8.24 2.85 -12.76
N ALA A 140 -8.12 1.54 -13.00
CA ALA A 140 -7.30 0.95 -14.06
C ALA A 140 -5.86 1.48 -14.16
N ILE A 141 -5.22 1.71 -13.02
CA ILE A 141 -3.79 2.05 -13.02
C ILE A 141 -2.97 0.87 -13.53
N ALA A 142 -1.97 1.14 -14.36
CA ALA A 142 -1.09 0.10 -14.89
C ALA A 142 -0.22 -0.49 -13.76
N VAL A 143 -0.25 -1.82 -13.63
CA VAL A 143 0.60 -2.58 -12.70
C VAL A 143 1.25 -3.74 -13.43
N THR A 144 2.22 -4.39 -12.79
CA THR A 144 2.82 -5.59 -13.38
C THR A 144 1.76 -6.67 -13.57
N GLY A 145 1.60 -7.14 -14.79
CA GLY A 145 0.66 -8.21 -15.14
C GLY A 145 -0.78 -7.76 -15.40
N GLY A 146 -1.06 -6.45 -15.45
CA GLY A 146 -2.40 -5.98 -15.77
C GLY A 146 -2.72 -4.54 -15.36
N THR A 147 -3.95 -4.34 -14.93
CA THR A 147 -4.40 -3.07 -14.34
C THR A 147 -5.03 -3.31 -12.98
N LEU A 148 -4.89 -2.35 -12.09
CA LEU A 148 -5.47 -2.36 -10.75
C LEU A 148 -6.47 -1.22 -10.61
N SER A 149 -7.65 -1.53 -10.11
CA SER A 149 -8.60 -0.55 -9.57
C SER A 149 -8.74 -0.78 -8.08
N ALA A 150 -8.89 0.27 -7.30
CA ALA A 150 -9.00 0.13 -5.85
C ALA A 150 -9.96 1.15 -5.23
N ASP A 151 -10.54 0.78 -4.10
CA ASP A 151 -11.53 1.54 -3.36
C ASP A 151 -11.20 1.50 -1.87
N LEU A 152 -11.23 2.66 -1.22
CA LEU A 152 -11.21 2.75 0.23
C LEU A 152 -12.62 2.59 0.77
N ILE A 153 -12.81 1.63 1.66
CA ILE A 153 -14.13 1.23 2.14
C ILE A 153 -14.21 1.23 3.66
N THR A 154 -15.44 1.32 4.15
CA THR A 154 -15.76 1.15 5.57
C THR A 154 -15.74 -0.33 5.94
N ASP A 155 -15.36 -0.63 7.18
CA ASP A 155 -15.41 -2.00 7.73
C ASP A 155 -16.85 -2.48 7.92
N ALA A 156 -17.73 -1.58 8.36
CA ALA A 156 -19.08 -1.93 8.74
C ALA A 156 -19.98 -2.40 7.59
N ASN A 157 -19.85 -1.79 6.41
CA ASN A 157 -20.78 -2.00 5.29
C ASN A 157 -20.09 -2.32 3.96
N GLY A 158 -18.75 -2.20 3.88
CA GLY A 158 -18.02 -2.37 2.64
C GLY A 158 -18.37 -1.34 1.55
N LEU A 159 -18.85 -0.16 1.95
CA LEU A 159 -19.19 0.94 1.06
C LEU A 159 -17.95 1.84 0.86
N VAL A 160 -17.83 2.45 -0.32
CA VAL A 160 -16.82 3.47 -0.55
C VAL A 160 -17.01 4.61 0.44
N VAL A 161 -15.91 5.03 1.05
CA VAL A 161 -15.92 6.11 2.03
C VAL A 161 -16.19 7.46 1.36
N THR A 162 -16.74 8.38 2.12
CA THR A 162 -16.99 9.77 1.72
C THR A 162 -16.13 10.77 2.48
N THR A 163 -15.42 10.27 3.51
CA THR A 163 -14.47 11.05 4.31
C THR A 163 -13.28 10.16 4.68
N PRO A 164 -12.06 10.73 4.77
CA PRO A 164 -10.85 9.96 5.08
C PRO A 164 -10.94 9.15 6.37
N GLN A 165 -11.55 9.71 7.42
CA GLN A 165 -11.59 9.12 8.76
C GLN A 165 -12.36 7.79 8.83
N THR A 166 -13.22 7.53 7.86
CA THR A 166 -14.04 6.32 7.80
C THR A 166 -13.41 5.20 6.96
N ALA A 167 -12.23 5.44 6.40
CA ALA A 167 -11.50 4.43 5.64
C ALA A 167 -10.88 3.40 6.59
N ASP A 168 -11.31 2.16 6.48
CA ASP A 168 -10.85 1.05 7.31
C ASP A 168 -10.13 -0.02 6.52
N ARG A 169 -10.53 -0.22 5.26
CA ARG A 169 -9.99 -1.27 4.37
C ARG A 169 -9.75 -0.76 2.97
N LEU A 170 -8.90 -1.48 2.29
CA LEU A 170 -8.65 -1.36 0.85
C LEU A 170 -9.27 -2.56 0.14
N PHE A 171 -10.19 -2.29 -0.79
CA PHE A 171 -10.69 -3.25 -1.75
C PHE A 171 -10.03 -3.01 -3.11
N GLY A 172 -9.39 -4.01 -3.67
CA GLY A 172 -8.69 -3.91 -4.95
C GLY A 172 -9.16 -4.96 -5.94
N VAL A 173 -9.29 -4.60 -7.20
CA VAL A 173 -9.55 -5.51 -8.32
C VAL A 173 -8.43 -5.39 -9.33
N GLN A 174 -7.75 -6.49 -9.57
CA GLN A 174 -6.76 -6.59 -10.64
C GLN A 174 -7.37 -7.29 -11.85
N THR A 175 -7.25 -6.66 -13.01
CA THR A 175 -7.51 -7.29 -14.31
C THR A 175 -6.19 -7.81 -14.86
N PHE A 176 -6.09 -9.12 -15.09
CA PHE A 176 -4.87 -9.74 -15.60
C PHE A 176 -4.75 -9.57 -17.12
N THR A 177 -3.58 -9.17 -17.59
CA THR A 177 -3.26 -9.17 -19.03
C THR A 177 -3.29 -10.57 -19.60
N THR A 178 -2.82 -11.56 -18.83
CA THR A 178 -2.90 -12.98 -19.15
C THR A 178 -3.63 -13.66 -18.01
N PRO A 179 -4.74 -14.38 -18.26
CA PRO A 179 -5.46 -15.08 -17.22
C PRO A 179 -4.58 -16.05 -16.45
N VAL A 180 -4.79 -16.14 -15.13
CA VAL A 180 -4.18 -17.15 -14.29
C VAL A 180 -4.89 -18.49 -14.53
N VAL A 181 -4.15 -19.51 -14.96
CA VAL A 181 -4.69 -20.85 -15.25
C VAL A 181 -4.31 -21.80 -14.12
N ILE A 182 -5.31 -22.35 -13.45
CA ILE A 182 -5.14 -23.43 -12.47
C ILE A 182 -5.39 -24.75 -13.19
N ALA A 183 -4.33 -25.52 -13.42
CA ALA A 183 -4.37 -26.83 -14.03
C ALA A 183 -4.28 -27.93 -12.95
N PRO A 184 -4.63 -29.20 -13.26
CA PRO A 184 -4.46 -30.31 -12.31
C PRO A 184 -3.01 -30.47 -11.79
N SER A 185 -2.03 -30.03 -12.60
CA SER A 185 -0.60 -30.06 -12.25
C SER A 185 -0.14 -28.85 -11.45
N SER A 186 -0.96 -27.82 -11.30
CA SER A 186 -0.58 -26.61 -10.55
C SER A 186 -0.48 -26.94 -9.05
N THR A 187 0.70 -26.79 -8.49
CA THR A 187 1.01 -27.10 -7.09
C THR A 187 1.38 -25.88 -6.27
N VAL A 188 1.72 -24.77 -6.94
CA VAL A 188 2.11 -23.52 -6.28
C VAL A 188 1.30 -22.38 -6.87
N PHE A 189 0.72 -21.56 -6.00
CA PHE A 189 0.13 -20.28 -6.33
C PHE A 189 0.97 -19.18 -5.68
N THR A 190 1.43 -18.24 -6.48
CA THR A 190 2.32 -17.17 -6.04
C THR A 190 1.63 -15.82 -6.21
N VAL A 191 1.56 -15.05 -5.14
CA VAL A 191 1.21 -13.63 -5.17
C VAL A 191 2.49 -12.85 -4.92
N SER A 192 2.86 -11.99 -5.85
CA SER A 192 4.06 -11.17 -5.75
C SER A 192 3.68 -9.72 -5.55
N PHE A 193 4.32 -9.07 -4.59
CA PHE A 193 4.21 -7.62 -4.37
C PHE A 193 5.51 -6.96 -4.79
N GLY A 194 5.43 -6.03 -5.72
CA GLY A 194 6.56 -5.20 -6.11
C GLY A 194 6.76 -4.10 -5.08
N VAL A 195 7.76 -4.27 -4.22
CA VAL A 195 8.13 -3.29 -3.18
C VAL A 195 9.18 -2.28 -3.67
N ASN A 196 9.60 -2.36 -4.93
CA ASN A 196 10.45 -1.37 -5.56
C ASN A 196 9.63 -0.08 -5.78
N GLN A 197 10.05 1.02 -5.16
CA GLN A 197 9.30 2.28 -5.09
C GLN A 197 8.05 2.22 -4.18
N ALA A 198 7.96 1.27 -3.27
CA ALA A 198 6.85 1.13 -2.32
C ALA A 198 6.80 2.23 -1.24
N SER A 199 7.71 3.20 -1.28
CA SER A 199 7.66 4.39 -0.44
C SER A 199 8.06 5.63 -1.23
N SER A 200 7.39 6.72 -0.96
CA SER A 200 7.66 8.04 -1.49
C SER A 200 8.13 8.97 -0.36
N LEU A 201 9.03 9.86 -0.68
CA LEU A 201 9.52 10.86 0.24
C LEU A 201 9.42 12.22 -0.45
N TRP A 202 8.66 13.12 0.16
CA TRP A 202 8.47 14.48 -0.35
C TRP A 202 9.43 15.43 0.32
N TYR A 203 10.11 16.22 -0.49
CA TYR A 203 11.08 17.21 -0.04
C TYR A 203 11.12 18.41 -0.98
N TYR A 204 11.57 19.54 -0.48
CA TYR A 204 11.82 20.74 -1.28
C TYR A 204 13.15 21.40 -0.89
N GLU A 205 13.74 22.16 -1.77
CA GLU A 205 14.93 22.95 -1.47
C GLU A 205 14.56 24.14 -0.59
N ASP A 206 15.13 24.23 0.59
CA ASP A 206 14.94 25.34 1.49
C ASP A 206 16.10 26.36 1.36
N THR A 207 15.90 27.31 0.49
CA THR A 207 16.88 28.38 0.22
C THR A 207 17.11 29.32 1.41
N ASN A 208 16.24 29.30 2.43
CA ASN A 208 16.47 30.08 3.66
C ASN A 208 17.56 29.49 4.52
N ILE A 209 17.83 28.20 4.41
CA ILE A 209 18.89 27.51 5.15
C ILE A 209 20.19 27.49 4.34
N GLY A 210 20.09 27.29 3.04
CA GLY A 210 21.25 27.31 2.16
C GLY A 210 20.98 26.68 0.81
N ALA A 211 21.89 26.89 -0.13
CA ALA A 211 21.81 26.24 -1.45
C ALA A 211 22.07 24.74 -1.32
N ASN A 212 21.30 23.93 -2.03
CA ASN A 212 21.35 22.46 -2.01
C ASN A 212 21.04 21.84 -0.63
N VAL A 213 20.30 22.54 0.21
CA VAL A 213 19.74 22.00 1.46
C VAL A 213 18.27 21.69 1.23
N TYR A 214 17.88 20.43 1.50
CA TYR A 214 16.54 19.94 1.19
C TYR A 214 15.80 19.54 2.46
N GLN A 215 14.60 20.09 2.61
CA GLN A 215 13.74 19.79 3.74
C GLN A 215 12.79 18.64 3.40
N VAL A 216 12.84 17.56 4.20
CA VAL A 216 11.86 16.46 4.14
C VAL A 216 10.64 16.86 4.96
N TYR A 217 9.46 16.80 4.36
CA TYR A 217 8.23 17.19 5.03
C TYR A 217 7.16 16.08 5.05
N ALA A 218 7.25 15.08 4.19
CA ALA A 218 6.32 13.95 4.21
C ALA A 218 6.99 12.66 3.72
N ILE A 219 6.46 11.54 4.19
CA ILE A 219 6.74 10.20 3.71
C ILE A 219 5.42 9.45 3.59
N GLY A 220 5.27 8.60 2.60
CA GLY A 220 4.08 7.80 2.41
C GLY A 220 4.37 6.50 1.69
N SER A 221 3.36 5.63 1.63
CA SER A 221 3.40 4.45 0.80
C SER A 221 3.46 4.86 -0.67
N GLY A 222 4.29 4.19 -1.42
CA GLY A 222 4.36 4.34 -2.87
C GLY A 222 3.38 3.39 -3.56
N PRO A 223 3.24 3.50 -4.88
CA PRO A 223 2.45 2.52 -5.61
C PRO A 223 3.09 1.13 -5.47
N PHE A 224 2.28 0.15 -5.07
CA PHE A 224 2.71 -1.24 -5.16
C PHE A 224 2.23 -1.81 -6.49
N SER A 225 3.00 -2.76 -7.04
CA SER A 225 2.53 -3.62 -8.09
C SER A 225 2.27 -5.02 -7.53
N THR A 226 1.19 -5.63 -7.98
CA THR A 226 0.89 -7.02 -7.65
C THR A 226 0.91 -7.86 -8.91
N SER A 227 1.35 -9.11 -8.81
CA SER A 227 1.20 -10.10 -9.86
C SER A 227 0.87 -11.45 -9.26
N MET A 228 0.12 -12.26 -9.99
CA MET A 228 -0.32 -13.58 -9.56
C MET A 228 0.02 -14.61 -10.63
N SER A 229 0.48 -15.77 -10.22
CA SER A 229 0.78 -16.89 -11.11
C SER A 229 0.53 -18.22 -10.44
N ALA A 230 0.31 -19.26 -11.24
CA ALA A 230 0.20 -20.64 -10.81
C ALA A 230 1.15 -21.52 -11.63
N ASN A 231 1.88 -22.41 -10.94
CA ASN A 231 2.84 -23.34 -11.53
C ASN A 231 2.53 -24.78 -11.12
#